data_7ab4a58310e26dd4cac45c6a9ee0de3c
#
_entry.id   7ab4a58310e26dd4cac45c6a9ee0de3c
#
_cell.length_a   1.000
_cell.length_b   1.000
_cell.length_c   1.000
_cell.angle_alpha   90.00
_cell.angle_beta   90.00
_cell.angle_gamma   90.00
#
_symmetry.space_group_name_H-M   'P 1'
#
loop_
_entity.id
_entity.type
_entity.pdbx_description
1 polymer ?
#
loop_
_entity_poly.entity_id
_entity_poly.type
_entity_poly.pdbx_seq_one_letter_code
_entity_poly.pdbx_strand_id
1 'polypeptide(L)'
;AELAQLADRCELILTTGGVSAGRLDLVPDVVRALGGEILFHKVAIRPGKPILLARLPGGTLLFGLPGNPLAVAVGMRFFVMPALRAMQGMAAEVFTPTLCDAAVRSRGQLRFFAKAHRHIDAEARSRVEILPGQESFRIGPLLKANCWAIIPEGDTDLPAGSTILTAPLYPDDDP
;
A
#
# COMPACT_ATOMS: atom_id res chain seq x y z
N ALA A 1 -21.91 16.82 4.89
CA ALA A 1 -22.19 16.98 6.34
C ALA A 1 -21.29 16.09 7.20
N GLU A 2 -21.28 14.75 7.02
CA GLU A 2 -20.53 13.82 7.89
C GLU A 2 -19.01 14.03 7.88
N LEU A 3 -18.38 14.16 6.71
CA LEU A 3 -16.93 14.39 6.62
C LEU A 3 -16.49 15.69 7.33
N ALA A 4 -17.29 16.74 7.27
CA ALA A 4 -17.00 17.98 7.99
C ALA A 4 -17.04 17.77 9.51
N GLN A 5 -18.04 17.05 10.01
CA GLN A 5 -18.16 16.73 11.44
C GLN A 5 -17.01 15.81 11.93
N LEU A 6 -16.56 14.88 11.07
CA LEU A 6 -15.41 14.05 11.40
C LEU A 6 -14.11 14.86 11.43
N ALA A 7 -13.96 15.83 10.53
CA ALA A 7 -12.78 16.68 10.47
C ALA A 7 -12.59 17.53 11.76
N ASP A 8 -13.68 17.89 12.43
CA ASP A 8 -13.63 18.61 13.70
C ASP A 8 -13.23 17.72 14.91
N ARG A 9 -13.21 16.39 14.74
CA ARG A 9 -13.07 15.43 15.84
C ARG A 9 -11.92 14.43 15.65
N CYS A 10 -11.37 14.35 14.44
CA CYS A 10 -10.36 13.34 14.08
C CYS A 10 -9.17 14.02 13.43
N GLU A 11 -7.97 13.57 13.74
CA GLU A 11 -6.74 14.01 13.10
C GLU A 11 -6.51 13.31 11.75
N LEU A 12 -7.11 12.11 11.57
CA LEU A 12 -7.03 11.32 10.36
C LEU A 12 -8.37 10.63 10.08
N ILE A 13 -8.81 10.73 8.82
CA ILE A 13 -10.04 10.10 8.31
C ILE A 13 -9.67 9.13 7.20
N LEU A 14 -10.29 7.95 7.22
CA LEU A 14 -10.17 6.95 6.16
C LEU A 14 -11.53 6.76 5.48
N THR A 15 -11.52 6.73 4.14
CA THR A 15 -12.65 6.29 3.35
C THR A 15 -12.24 5.11 2.46
N THR A 16 -13.16 4.20 2.19
CA THR A 16 -12.95 3.10 1.25
C THR A 16 -13.97 3.19 0.11
N GLY A 17 -13.49 3.10 -1.13
CA GLY A 17 -14.29 3.35 -2.34
C GLY A 17 -14.42 4.84 -2.67
N GLY A 18 -15.05 5.15 -3.79
CA GLY A 18 -15.32 6.53 -4.22
C GLY A 18 -14.12 7.35 -4.67
N VAL A 19 -12.97 6.73 -4.97
CA VAL A 19 -11.70 7.41 -5.34
C VAL A 19 -11.16 7.05 -6.73
N SER A 20 -11.85 6.21 -7.49
CA SER A 20 -11.42 5.80 -8.84
C SER A 20 -11.85 6.82 -9.92
N ALA A 21 -12.16 6.37 -11.12
CA ALA A 21 -12.59 7.23 -12.25
C ALA A 21 -14.06 7.02 -12.63
N GLY A 22 -14.86 6.39 -11.77
CA GLY A 22 -16.27 6.12 -12.00
C GLY A 22 -17.17 7.31 -11.66
N ARG A 23 -18.42 7.29 -12.14
CA ARG A 23 -19.42 8.33 -11.84
C ARG A 23 -19.79 8.46 -10.35
N LEU A 24 -19.42 7.47 -9.54
CA LEU A 24 -19.67 7.42 -8.09
C LEU A 24 -18.40 7.73 -7.26
N ASP A 25 -17.34 8.18 -7.92
CA ASP A 25 -16.08 8.50 -7.24
C ASP A 25 -16.08 9.96 -6.76
N LEU A 26 -16.87 10.20 -5.73
CA LEU A 26 -17.19 11.53 -5.23
C LEU A 26 -16.19 12.10 -4.23
N VAL A 27 -15.28 11.30 -3.70
CA VAL A 27 -14.35 11.73 -2.63
C VAL A 27 -13.50 12.94 -3.04
N PRO A 28 -12.89 13.01 -4.24
CA PRO A 28 -12.12 14.17 -4.66
C PRO A 28 -12.96 15.46 -4.72
N ASP A 29 -14.21 15.37 -5.19
CA ASP A 29 -15.10 16.53 -5.31
C ASP A 29 -15.60 17.00 -3.95
N VAL A 30 -15.90 16.06 -3.04
CA VAL A 30 -16.27 16.38 -1.65
C VAL A 30 -15.12 17.06 -0.92
N VAL A 31 -13.88 16.60 -1.09
CA VAL A 31 -12.70 17.26 -0.52
C VAL A 31 -12.59 18.71 -0.99
N ARG A 32 -12.71 18.95 -2.31
CA ARG A 32 -12.67 20.31 -2.86
C ARG A 32 -13.82 21.19 -2.36
N ALA A 33 -15.04 20.63 -2.27
CA ALA A 33 -16.21 21.34 -1.78
C ALA A 33 -16.10 21.75 -0.29
N LEU A 34 -15.32 21.00 0.49
CA LEU A 34 -15.00 21.31 1.88
C LEU A 34 -13.83 22.30 2.03
N GLY A 35 -13.24 22.77 0.92
CA GLY A 35 -12.05 23.64 0.95
C GLY A 35 -10.76 22.89 1.26
N GLY A 36 -10.75 21.55 1.13
CA GLY A 36 -9.57 20.72 1.35
C GLY A 36 -8.59 20.78 0.16
N GLU A 37 -7.33 20.53 0.46
CA GLU A 37 -6.23 20.42 -0.50
C GLU A 37 -5.95 18.95 -0.79
N ILE A 38 -6.01 18.52 -2.07
CA ILE A 38 -5.59 17.20 -2.48
C ILE A 38 -4.06 17.22 -2.65
N LEU A 39 -3.34 16.52 -1.77
CA LEU A 39 -1.88 16.42 -1.78
C LEU A 39 -1.40 15.47 -2.89
N PHE A 40 -2.09 14.36 -3.07
CA PHE A 40 -1.96 13.51 -4.25
C PHE A 40 -3.22 12.70 -4.53
N HIS A 41 -3.43 12.35 -5.79
CA HIS A 41 -4.49 11.44 -6.25
C HIS A 41 -3.95 10.62 -7.41
N LYS A 42 -4.07 9.29 -7.29
CA LYS A 42 -3.46 8.27 -8.16
C LYS A 42 -1.94 8.21 -8.03
N VAL A 43 -1.47 7.06 -7.61
CA VAL A 43 -0.05 6.75 -7.44
C VAL A 43 0.36 5.59 -8.36
N ALA A 44 1.62 5.55 -8.75
CA ALA A 44 2.14 4.55 -9.69
C ALA A 44 2.40 3.19 -9.01
N ILE A 45 1.35 2.60 -8.41
CA ILE A 45 1.41 1.30 -7.72
C ILE A 45 0.33 0.33 -8.21
N ARG A 46 0.52 -0.94 -7.93
CA ARG A 46 -0.49 -2.01 -8.01
C ARG A 46 -0.34 -3.00 -6.84
N PRO A 47 -1.48 -3.46 -6.25
CA PRO A 47 -2.81 -2.83 -6.34
C PRO A 47 -2.81 -1.48 -5.63
N GLY A 48 -3.80 -0.63 -5.89
CA GLY A 48 -4.00 0.60 -5.13
C GLY A 48 -3.80 1.91 -5.90
N LYS A 49 -3.62 1.88 -7.23
CA LYS A 49 -3.40 3.08 -8.05
C LYS A 49 -4.29 4.29 -7.70
N PRO A 50 -5.62 4.17 -7.43
CA PRO A 50 -6.47 5.34 -7.20
C PRO A 50 -6.42 5.93 -5.77
N ILE A 51 -5.45 5.58 -4.94
CA ILE A 51 -5.29 6.17 -3.61
C ILE A 51 -5.24 7.71 -3.69
N LEU A 52 -5.94 8.35 -2.75
CA LEU A 52 -5.97 9.80 -2.56
C LEU A 52 -5.48 10.13 -1.15
N LEU A 53 -4.70 11.19 -1.02
CA LEU A 53 -4.44 11.88 0.24
C LEU A 53 -4.80 13.35 0.11
N ALA A 54 -5.55 13.83 1.07
CA ALA A 54 -5.93 15.24 1.17
C ALA A 54 -5.72 15.76 2.59
N ARG A 55 -5.61 17.09 2.70
CA ARG A 55 -5.62 17.81 3.94
C ARG A 55 -6.89 18.68 3.98
N LEU A 56 -7.72 18.47 4.97
CA LEU A 56 -8.93 19.26 5.19
C LEU A 56 -8.61 20.56 5.94
N PRO A 57 -9.51 21.57 5.90
CA PRO A 57 -9.39 22.72 6.79
C PRO A 57 -9.27 22.27 8.24
N GLY A 58 -8.40 22.90 9.02
CA GLY A 58 -8.09 22.45 10.39
C GLY A 58 -6.91 21.47 10.49
N GLY A 59 -6.42 20.95 9.35
CA GLY A 59 -5.20 20.10 9.32
C GLY A 59 -5.48 18.59 9.30
N THR A 60 -6.74 18.16 9.44
CA THR A 60 -7.12 16.74 9.38
C THR A 60 -6.69 16.09 8.06
N LEU A 61 -6.00 14.97 8.12
CA LEU A 61 -5.65 14.18 6.94
C LEU A 61 -6.80 13.27 6.53
N LEU A 62 -7.06 13.19 5.24
CA LEU A 62 -8.03 12.26 4.66
C LEU A 62 -7.36 11.35 3.64
N PHE A 63 -7.37 10.05 3.92
CA PHE A 63 -7.00 9.03 2.95
C PHE A 63 -8.25 8.45 2.30
N GLY A 64 -8.31 8.56 0.98
CA GLY A 64 -9.27 7.83 0.16
C GLY A 64 -8.63 6.55 -0.37
N LEU A 65 -9.09 5.41 0.10
CA LEU A 65 -8.61 4.09 -0.32
C LEU A 65 -9.54 3.48 -1.36
N PRO A 66 -9.02 2.67 -2.31
CA PRO A 66 -9.87 1.97 -3.28
C PRO A 66 -10.87 1.03 -2.59
N GLY A 67 -11.96 0.65 -3.32
CA GLY A 67 -12.93 -0.31 -2.80
C GLY A 67 -12.48 -1.77 -2.85
N ASN A 68 -11.39 -2.09 -3.57
CA ASN A 68 -10.86 -3.45 -3.65
C ASN A 68 -10.11 -3.79 -2.35
N PRO A 69 -10.44 -4.91 -1.65
CA PRO A 69 -9.85 -5.24 -0.35
C PRO A 69 -8.32 -5.33 -0.34
N LEU A 70 -7.72 -5.92 -1.39
CA LEU A 70 -6.26 -6.01 -1.47
C LEU A 70 -5.61 -4.63 -1.68
N ALA A 71 -6.28 -3.75 -2.43
CA ALA A 71 -5.82 -2.38 -2.60
C ALA A 71 -5.96 -1.55 -1.32
N VAL A 72 -6.99 -1.83 -0.50
CA VAL A 72 -7.12 -1.27 0.85
C VAL A 72 -5.97 -1.74 1.73
N ALA A 73 -5.66 -3.05 1.75
CA ALA A 73 -4.55 -3.59 2.55
C ALA A 73 -3.20 -2.94 2.18
N VAL A 74 -2.90 -2.78 0.89
CA VAL A 74 -1.70 -2.07 0.43
C VAL A 74 -1.74 -0.59 0.81
N GLY A 75 -2.88 0.07 0.64
CA GLY A 75 -3.08 1.47 1.04
C GLY A 75 -2.86 1.70 2.53
N MET A 76 -3.44 0.84 3.35
CA MET A 76 -3.22 0.86 4.81
C MET A 76 -1.74 0.67 5.14
N ARG A 77 -1.13 -0.40 4.59
CA ARG A 77 0.25 -0.80 4.93
C ARG A 77 1.30 0.23 4.51
N PHE A 78 1.19 0.78 3.31
CA PHE A 78 2.27 1.58 2.71
C PHE A 78 2.00 3.08 2.65
N PHE A 79 0.80 3.53 3.05
CA PHE A 79 0.46 4.96 3.06
C PHE A 79 -0.11 5.40 4.41
N VAL A 80 -1.13 4.73 4.93
CA VAL A 80 -1.78 5.13 6.18
C VAL A 80 -0.88 4.87 7.39
N MET A 81 -0.32 3.64 7.50
CA MET A 81 0.54 3.29 8.63
C MET A 81 1.81 4.16 8.72
N PRO A 82 2.53 4.43 7.62
CA PRO A 82 3.65 5.39 7.66
C PRO A 82 3.24 6.80 8.09
N ALA A 83 2.05 7.27 7.67
CA ALA A 83 1.54 8.57 8.11
C ALA A 83 1.23 8.57 9.61
N LEU A 84 0.58 7.54 10.13
CA LEU A 84 0.31 7.37 11.57
C LEU A 84 1.61 7.32 12.38
N ARG A 85 2.62 6.56 11.92
CA ARG A 85 3.95 6.52 12.57
C ARG A 85 4.59 7.91 12.61
N ALA A 86 4.55 8.63 11.50
CA ALA A 86 5.08 10.00 11.42
C ALA A 86 4.33 10.97 12.36
N MET A 87 3.00 10.88 12.44
CA MET A 87 2.18 11.68 13.36
C MET A 87 2.51 11.39 14.84
N GLN A 88 2.96 10.18 15.15
CA GLN A 88 3.41 9.75 16.47
C GLN A 88 4.89 10.04 16.74
N GLY A 89 5.61 10.66 15.80
CA GLY A 89 7.05 10.93 15.92
C GLY A 89 7.94 9.68 15.83
N MET A 90 7.40 8.56 15.33
CA MET A 90 8.16 7.31 15.17
C MET A 90 9.07 7.39 13.94
N ALA A 91 10.20 6.69 13.99
CA ALA A 91 11.11 6.58 12.85
C ALA A 91 10.43 5.87 11.67
N ALA A 92 10.86 6.22 10.45
CA ALA A 92 10.43 5.52 9.25
C ALA A 92 10.89 4.06 9.30
N GLU A 93 10.01 3.17 8.81
CA GLU A 93 10.32 1.76 8.72
C GLU A 93 11.37 1.49 7.64
N VAL A 94 12.30 0.58 7.93
CA VAL A 94 13.31 0.11 6.97
C VAL A 94 12.90 -1.25 6.44
N PHE A 95 12.74 -1.37 5.13
CA PHE A 95 12.38 -2.63 4.48
C PHE A 95 13.59 -3.56 4.37
N THR A 96 13.35 -4.87 4.44
CA THR A 96 14.39 -5.89 4.50
C THR A 96 14.83 -6.33 3.11
N PRO A 97 16.13 -6.24 2.74
CA PRO A 97 16.66 -6.89 1.55
C PRO A 97 16.54 -8.40 1.65
N THR A 98 15.99 -9.06 0.62
CA THR A 98 15.65 -10.49 0.65
C THR A 98 15.92 -11.11 -0.73
N LEU A 99 16.42 -12.33 -0.79
CA LEU A 99 16.73 -13.03 -2.03
C LEU A 99 15.48 -13.70 -2.61
N CYS A 100 15.23 -13.52 -3.91
CA CYS A 100 14.13 -14.20 -4.60
C CYS A 100 14.40 -15.69 -4.78
N ASP A 101 13.43 -16.55 -4.47
CA ASP A 101 13.52 -17.99 -4.73
C ASP A 101 13.48 -18.31 -6.24
N ALA A 102 12.66 -17.59 -6.96
CA ALA A 102 12.47 -17.73 -8.40
C ALA A 102 12.70 -16.43 -9.14
N ALA A 103 12.86 -16.52 -10.45
CA ALA A 103 12.94 -15.33 -11.30
C ALA A 103 11.67 -14.47 -11.21
N VAL A 104 11.84 -13.17 -11.08
CA VAL A 104 10.75 -12.19 -11.01
C VAL A 104 10.73 -11.37 -12.30
N ARG A 105 9.60 -11.40 -12.99
CA ARG A 105 9.37 -10.60 -14.18
C ARG A 105 8.19 -9.67 -13.96
N SER A 106 8.41 -8.38 -14.14
CA SER A 106 7.37 -7.38 -14.13
C SER A 106 7.51 -6.49 -15.34
N ARG A 107 6.38 -6.10 -15.91
CA ARG A 107 6.32 -5.15 -17.03
C ARG A 107 5.38 -4.01 -16.64
N GLY A 108 5.78 -2.81 -17.00
CA GLY A 108 4.97 -1.61 -16.79
C GLY A 108 5.50 -0.65 -15.74
N GLN A 109 4.87 0.50 -15.67
CA GLN A 109 5.33 1.67 -14.91
C GLN A 109 4.83 1.71 -13.45
N LEU A 110 4.33 0.59 -12.94
CA LEU A 110 3.74 0.54 -11.59
C LEU A 110 4.61 -0.29 -10.66
N ARG A 111 4.97 0.27 -9.50
CA ARG A 111 5.53 -0.49 -8.39
C ARG A 111 4.53 -1.54 -7.93
N PHE A 112 4.97 -2.78 -7.78
CA PHE A 112 4.09 -3.87 -7.44
C PHE A 112 4.35 -4.37 -6.02
N PHE A 113 3.30 -4.33 -5.20
CA PHE A 113 3.27 -4.93 -3.87
C PHE A 113 2.68 -6.34 -3.98
N ALA A 114 3.54 -7.35 -4.03
CA ALA A 114 3.14 -8.73 -4.23
C ALA A 114 2.97 -9.46 -2.89
N LYS A 115 1.95 -10.31 -2.80
CA LYS A 115 1.79 -11.24 -1.67
C LYS A 115 2.92 -12.26 -1.70
N ALA A 116 3.68 -12.39 -0.62
CA ALA A 116 4.87 -13.21 -0.57
C ALA A 116 5.03 -13.93 0.77
N HIS A 117 5.85 -14.95 0.76
CA HIS A 117 6.26 -15.69 1.95
C HIS A 117 7.77 -15.60 2.10
N ARG A 118 8.23 -14.98 3.18
CA ARG A 118 9.63 -14.90 3.57
C ARG A 118 9.99 -16.06 4.49
N HIS A 119 11.14 -16.65 4.28
CA HIS A 119 11.69 -17.74 5.08
C HIS A 119 13.21 -17.63 5.17
N ILE A 120 13.81 -18.41 6.06
CA ILE A 120 15.27 -18.55 6.17
C ILE A 120 15.66 -19.88 5.55
N ASP A 121 16.63 -19.87 4.63
CA ASP A 121 17.17 -21.09 4.01
C ASP A 121 18.19 -21.80 4.91
N ALA A 122 18.71 -22.95 4.45
CA ALA A 122 19.66 -23.77 5.19
C ALA A 122 21.00 -23.06 5.45
N GLU A 123 21.33 -22.05 4.65
CA GLU A 123 22.53 -21.21 4.77
C GLU A 123 22.26 -19.93 5.59
N ALA A 124 21.16 -19.88 6.34
CA ALA A 124 20.72 -18.74 7.17
C ALA A 124 20.50 -17.44 6.37
N ARG A 125 20.15 -17.52 5.09
CA ARG A 125 19.84 -16.36 4.24
C ARG A 125 18.33 -16.10 4.21
N SER A 126 17.94 -14.85 4.27
CA SER A 126 16.55 -14.46 4.08
C SER A 126 16.15 -14.60 2.61
N ARG A 127 15.10 -15.38 2.36
CA ARG A 127 14.58 -15.67 1.03
C ARG A 127 13.10 -15.37 0.94
N VAL A 128 12.60 -15.13 -0.27
CA VAL A 128 11.20 -14.81 -0.52
C VAL A 128 10.64 -15.55 -1.72
N GLU A 129 9.52 -16.22 -1.50
CA GLU A 129 8.65 -16.77 -2.54
C GLU A 129 7.52 -15.80 -2.83
N ILE A 130 7.37 -15.40 -4.10
CA ILE A 130 6.18 -14.66 -4.56
C ILE A 130 5.05 -15.67 -4.78
N LEU A 131 4.01 -15.56 -3.97
CA LEU A 131 2.89 -16.50 -4.00
C LEU A 131 2.10 -16.44 -5.33
N PRO A 132 1.54 -17.54 -5.81
CA PRO A 132 0.62 -17.51 -6.96
C PRO A 132 -0.68 -16.75 -6.63
N GLY A 133 -1.44 -16.37 -7.66
CA GLY A 133 -2.73 -15.69 -7.47
C GLY A 133 -2.59 -14.23 -7.05
N GLN A 134 -1.74 -13.49 -7.74
CA GLN A 134 -1.45 -12.07 -7.48
C GLN A 134 -2.56 -11.10 -7.93
N GLU A 135 -3.59 -11.56 -8.59
CA GLU A 135 -4.72 -10.73 -9.02
C GLU A 135 -5.38 -10.04 -7.82
N SER A 136 -5.78 -8.79 -7.99
CA SER A 136 -6.25 -7.95 -6.89
C SER A 136 -7.57 -8.42 -6.26
N PHE A 137 -8.35 -9.24 -6.96
CA PHE A 137 -9.57 -9.83 -6.43
C PHE A 137 -9.32 -11.15 -5.65
N ARG A 138 -8.11 -11.73 -5.74
CA ARG A 138 -7.74 -12.95 -5.02
C ARG A 138 -7.10 -12.61 -3.68
N ILE A 139 -7.91 -12.63 -2.62
CA ILE A 139 -7.42 -12.41 -1.25
C ILE A 139 -6.88 -13.68 -0.58
N GLY A 140 -7.31 -14.87 -1.04
CA GLY A 140 -6.90 -16.15 -0.45
C GLY A 140 -5.39 -16.33 -0.26
N PRO A 141 -4.53 -15.98 -1.23
CA PRO A 141 -3.07 -16.04 -1.04
C PRO A 141 -2.53 -15.17 0.10
N LEU A 142 -3.25 -14.09 0.51
CA LEU A 142 -2.85 -13.27 1.64
C LEU A 142 -2.84 -14.04 2.97
N LEU A 143 -3.68 -15.08 3.09
CA LEU A 143 -3.70 -15.96 4.28
C LEU A 143 -2.44 -16.82 4.43
N LYS A 144 -1.68 -16.99 3.35
CA LYS A 144 -0.42 -17.75 3.31
C LYS A 144 0.80 -16.83 3.30
N ALA A 145 0.60 -15.54 3.05
CA ALA A 145 1.65 -14.56 3.05
C ALA A 145 2.05 -14.21 4.49
N ASN A 146 3.34 -13.92 4.70
CA ASN A 146 3.85 -13.28 5.91
C ASN A 146 4.51 -11.94 5.60
N CYS A 147 4.66 -11.61 4.31
CA CYS A 147 5.25 -10.34 3.89
C CYS A 147 4.70 -9.86 2.55
N TRP A 148 5.01 -8.61 2.24
CA TRP A 148 4.89 -8.01 0.92
C TRP A 148 6.25 -8.00 0.24
N ALA A 149 6.35 -8.51 -0.98
CA ALA A 149 7.50 -8.29 -1.84
C ALA A 149 7.29 -7.01 -2.65
N ILE A 150 8.28 -6.11 -2.62
CA ILE A 150 8.23 -4.80 -3.28
C ILE A 150 9.00 -4.88 -4.58
N ILE A 151 8.28 -5.04 -5.69
CA ILE A 151 8.87 -5.10 -7.03
C ILE A 151 8.87 -3.70 -7.62
N PRO A 152 10.03 -3.16 -8.02
CA PRO A 152 10.12 -1.79 -8.53
C PRO A 152 9.31 -1.59 -9.81
N GLU A 153 8.97 -0.35 -10.07
CA GLU A 153 8.42 0.10 -11.35
C GLU A 153 9.43 -0.06 -12.49
N GLY A 154 8.93 -0.10 -13.71
CA GLY A 154 9.71 -0.35 -14.92
C GLY A 154 9.69 -1.82 -15.35
N ASP A 155 10.40 -2.09 -16.44
CA ASP A 155 10.60 -3.45 -16.92
C ASP A 155 11.67 -4.12 -16.06
N THR A 156 11.20 -5.06 -15.24
CA THR A 156 12.03 -5.80 -14.28
C THR A 156 12.20 -7.24 -14.75
N ASP A 157 13.43 -7.68 -14.90
CA ASP A 157 13.82 -9.07 -15.21
C ASP A 157 14.91 -9.47 -14.21
N LEU A 158 14.50 -9.99 -13.05
CA LEU A 158 15.39 -10.41 -11.98
C LEU A 158 15.49 -11.93 -11.98
N PRO A 159 16.69 -12.51 -12.18
CA PRO A 159 16.89 -13.94 -12.04
C PRO A 159 16.65 -14.39 -10.58
N ALA A 160 16.49 -15.71 -10.38
CA ALA A 160 16.49 -16.30 -9.04
C ALA A 160 17.77 -15.91 -8.28
N GLY A 161 17.64 -15.65 -6.98
CA GLY A 161 18.73 -15.15 -6.13
C GLY A 161 18.97 -13.63 -6.20
N SER A 162 18.24 -12.89 -7.04
CA SER A 162 18.29 -11.43 -7.00
C SER A 162 17.69 -10.88 -5.71
N THR A 163 18.20 -9.75 -5.24
CA THR A 163 17.69 -9.07 -4.05
C THR A 163 16.53 -8.15 -4.40
N ILE A 164 15.44 -8.25 -3.65
CA ILE A 164 14.34 -7.30 -3.62
C ILE A 164 14.06 -6.86 -2.18
N LEU A 165 13.30 -5.78 -2.00
CA LEU A 165 12.86 -5.38 -0.68
C LEU A 165 11.60 -6.13 -0.28
N THR A 166 11.52 -6.53 0.99
CA THR A 166 10.30 -7.08 1.60
C THR A 166 9.91 -6.26 2.82
N ALA A 167 8.61 -6.22 3.08
CA ALA A 167 8.03 -5.63 4.28
C ALA A 167 7.12 -6.65 4.96
N PRO A 168 7.07 -6.76 6.29
CA PRO A 168 6.10 -7.61 6.97
C PRO A 168 4.66 -7.17 6.62
N LEU A 169 3.65 -8.03 6.85
CA LEU A 169 2.26 -7.70 6.56
C LEU A 169 1.80 -6.49 7.36
N TYR A 170 2.22 -6.38 8.61
CA TYR A 170 2.00 -5.23 9.48
C TYR A 170 3.35 -4.65 9.93
N PRO A 171 3.44 -3.32 10.15
CA PRO A 171 4.64 -2.74 10.77
C PRO A 171 4.91 -3.40 12.12
N ASP A 172 6.20 -3.55 12.44
CA ASP A 172 6.69 -4.11 13.71
C ASP A 172 6.44 -5.63 13.90
N ASP A 173 5.81 -6.32 12.95
CA ASP A 173 5.84 -7.79 12.89
C ASP A 173 7.23 -8.23 12.38
N ASP A 174 7.83 -9.22 13.04
CA ASP A 174 8.99 -9.95 12.53
C ASP A 174 8.48 -11.23 11.85
N PRO A 175 8.50 -11.31 10.49
CA PRO A 175 7.98 -12.46 9.76
C PRO A 175 8.95 -13.65 9.77
#